data_e9ef3a3a0d6eb8e08df24b1f3fa87f19
#
_entry.id   e9ef3a3a0d6eb8e08df24b1f3fa87f19
#
_cell.length_a   1.000
_cell.length_b   1.000
_cell.length_c   1.000
_cell.angle_alpha   90.00
_cell.angle_beta   90.00
_cell.angle_gamma   90.00
#
_symmetry.space_group_name_H-M   'P 1'
#
loop_
_entity.id
_entity.type
_entity.pdbx_description
1 polymer ?
#
loop_
_entity_poly.entity_id
_entity_poly.type
_entity_poly.pdbx_seq_one_letter_code
_entity_poly.pdbx_strand_id
1 'polypeptide(L)'
;MGRHIKTVSISDLVEFMKIQYAGLVQYPLCITFTKLSILYEYRRLFPKNHEFKIMTSLLIALMIMWCTAVVFTGVFICTPVRKVWTPWLKYGKCIDLVPFYYGIQIPNVVTDLLILLLPFREVQRLKLPRKQKLGVALTCLLWIM
;
A
#
# COMPACT_ATOMS: atom_id res chain seq x y z
N MET A 1 18.92 16.73 -4.29
CA MET A 1 18.78 16.12 -2.95
C MET A 1 20.17 15.71 -2.48
N GLY A 2 20.58 15.99 -1.23
CA GLY A 2 21.94 15.67 -0.75
C GLY A 2 22.59 16.77 0.10
N ARG A 3 21.83 17.80 0.52
CA ARG A 3 22.31 18.79 1.48
C ARG A 3 22.02 18.31 2.91
N HIS A 4 22.99 18.45 3.81
CA HIS A 4 22.79 18.15 5.22
C HIS A 4 21.69 19.04 5.81
N ILE A 5 20.83 18.46 6.67
CA ILE A 5 19.67 19.13 7.31
C ILE A 5 20.05 20.47 7.97
N LYS A 6 21.30 20.62 8.40
CA LYS A 6 21.82 21.84 9.07
C LYS A 6 21.99 23.04 8.10
N THR A 7 21.95 22.84 6.79
CA THR A 7 22.15 23.90 5.77
C THR A 7 20.88 24.21 4.96
N VAL A 8 19.74 23.62 5.34
CA VAL A 8 18.46 23.78 4.66
C VAL A 8 17.70 24.94 5.32
N SER A 9 17.17 25.87 4.50
CA SER A 9 16.29 26.92 4.99
C SER A 9 15.04 26.34 5.67
N ILE A 10 14.55 27.02 6.71
CA ILE A 10 13.33 26.61 7.43
C ILE A 10 12.14 26.52 6.46
N SER A 11 12.05 27.41 5.47
CA SER A 11 11.03 27.37 4.42
C SER A 11 11.08 26.10 3.59
N ASP A 12 12.27 25.68 3.15
CA ASP A 12 12.47 24.48 2.35
C ASP A 12 12.16 23.20 3.16
N LEU A 13 12.46 23.23 4.46
CA LEU A 13 12.13 22.13 5.37
C LEU A 13 10.61 21.96 5.53
N VAL A 14 9.87 23.05 5.69
CA VAL A 14 8.41 23.06 5.78
C VAL A 14 7.77 22.54 4.49
N GLU A 15 8.29 22.96 3.34
CA GLU A 15 7.81 22.52 2.03
C GLU A 15 8.07 21.02 1.85
N PHE A 16 9.26 20.54 2.19
CA PHE A 16 9.58 19.10 2.18
C PHE A 16 8.64 18.29 3.06
N MET A 17 8.33 18.74 4.28
CA MET A 17 7.41 18.05 5.18
C MET A 17 5.99 18.02 4.64
N LYS A 18 5.52 19.06 3.96
CA LYS A 18 4.21 19.07 3.29
C LYS A 18 4.14 18.05 2.15
N ILE A 19 5.18 17.98 1.33
CA ILE A 19 5.28 16.99 0.24
C ILE A 19 5.28 15.58 0.80
N GLN A 20 6.05 15.34 1.87
CA GLN A 20 6.10 14.04 2.54
C GLN A 20 4.74 13.64 3.12
N TYR A 21 4.01 14.58 3.70
CA TYR A 21 2.66 14.35 4.21
C TYR A 21 1.67 14.02 3.09
N ALA A 22 1.72 14.71 1.96
CA ALA A 22 0.92 14.39 0.79
C ALA A 22 1.22 12.97 0.27
N GLY A 23 2.50 12.59 0.25
CA GLY A 23 2.95 11.24 -0.09
C GLY A 23 2.37 10.15 0.81
N LEU A 24 2.29 10.40 2.13
CA LEU A 24 1.70 9.46 3.09
C LEU A 24 0.24 9.12 2.80
N VAL A 25 -0.53 10.06 2.25
CA VAL A 25 -1.94 9.83 1.87
C VAL A 25 -2.04 9.22 0.48
N GLN A 26 -1.22 9.68 -0.46
CA GLN A 26 -1.26 9.23 -1.86
C GLN A 26 -0.76 7.79 -2.03
N TYR A 27 0.28 7.41 -1.30
CA TYR A 27 0.92 6.10 -1.41
C TYR A 27 -0.05 4.91 -1.18
N PRO A 28 -0.82 4.83 -0.06
CA PRO A 28 -1.73 3.73 0.17
C PRO A 28 -2.87 3.69 -0.86
N LEU A 29 -3.32 4.82 -1.37
CA LEU A 29 -4.33 4.89 -2.42
C LEU A 29 -3.80 4.26 -3.71
N CYS A 30 -2.63 4.67 -4.19
CA CYS A 30 -2.01 4.13 -5.41
C CYS A 30 -1.82 2.61 -5.31
N ILE A 31 -1.27 2.11 -4.21
CA ILE A 31 -1.07 0.67 -4.01
C ILE A 31 -2.40 -0.07 -4.01
N THR A 32 -3.40 0.45 -3.32
CA THR A 32 -4.72 -0.19 -3.24
C THR A 32 -5.37 -0.28 -4.61
N PHE A 33 -5.36 0.80 -5.40
CA PHE A 33 -5.92 0.78 -6.76
C PHE A 33 -5.21 -0.22 -7.66
N THR A 34 -3.89 -0.31 -7.58
CA THR A 34 -3.12 -1.28 -8.37
C THR A 34 -3.48 -2.72 -7.99
N LYS A 35 -3.54 -3.03 -6.69
CA LYS A 35 -3.94 -4.36 -6.20
C LYS A 35 -5.38 -4.71 -6.58
N LEU A 36 -6.30 -3.75 -6.49
CA LEU A 36 -7.69 -3.94 -6.92
C LEU A 36 -7.78 -4.28 -8.41
N SER A 37 -7.04 -3.59 -9.26
CA SER A 37 -6.98 -3.89 -10.70
C SER A 37 -6.55 -5.33 -10.96
N ILE A 38 -5.50 -5.80 -10.28
CA ILE A 38 -5.01 -7.18 -10.39
C ILE A 38 -6.07 -8.18 -9.93
N LEU A 39 -6.74 -7.92 -8.81
CA LEU A 39 -7.81 -8.80 -8.30
C LEU A 39 -9.02 -8.86 -9.23
N TYR A 40 -9.36 -7.75 -9.90
CA TYR A 40 -10.41 -7.71 -10.92
C TYR A 40 -10.04 -8.54 -12.16
N GLU A 41 -8.79 -8.44 -12.63
CA GLU A 41 -8.27 -9.27 -13.72
C GLU A 41 -8.35 -10.76 -13.36
N TYR A 42 -7.99 -11.14 -12.14
CA TYR A 42 -8.09 -12.53 -11.69
C TYR A 42 -9.54 -13.04 -11.68
N ARG A 43 -10.50 -12.22 -11.27
CA ARG A 43 -11.93 -12.57 -11.33
C ARG A 43 -12.43 -12.78 -12.74
N ARG A 44 -11.87 -12.05 -13.72
CA ARG A 44 -12.20 -12.19 -15.13
C ARG A 44 -11.61 -13.46 -15.72
N LEU A 45 -10.41 -13.86 -15.29
CA LEU A 45 -9.72 -15.07 -15.77
C LEU A 45 -10.38 -16.36 -15.26
N PHE A 46 -10.96 -16.34 -14.06
CA PHE A 46 -11.54 -17.54 -13.41
C PHE A 46 -13.02 -17.38 -13.07
N PRO A 47 -13.91 -17.22 -14.08
CA PRO A 47 -15.33 -16.92 -13.85
C PRO A 47 -16.13 -18.07 -13.25
N LYS A 48 -15.66 -19.31 -13.40
CA LYS A 48 -16.42 -20.55 -13.02
C LYS A 48 -16.25 -20.97 -11.55
N ASN A 49 -15.20 -20.54 -10.85
CA ASN A 49 -14.92 -20.97 -9.48
C ASN A 49 -15.60 -20.03 -8.45
N HIS A 50 -16.65 -20.52 -7.81
CA HIS A 50 -17.38 -19.77 -6.78
C HIS A 50 -16.50 -19.49 -5.55
N GLU A 51 -15.72 -20.46 -5.10
CA GLU A 51 -14.77 -20.30 -3.98
C GLU A 51 -13.73 -19.19 -4.27
N PHE A 52 -13.20 -19.18 -5.49
CA PHE A 52 -12.25 -18.17 -5.92
C PHE A 52 -12.85 -16.74 -5.91
N LYS A 53 -14.11 -16.61 -6.31
CA LYS A 53 -14.84 -15.33 -6.26
C LYS A 53 -15.01 -14.83 -4.83
N ILE A 54 -15.34 -15.72 -3.90
CA ILE A 54 -15.49 -15.38 -2.48
C ILE A 54 -14.16 -14.93 -1.90
N MET A 55 -13.08 -15.69 -2.11
CA MET A 55 -11.73 -15.36 -1.63
C MET A 55 -11.27 -14.01 -2.17
N THR A 56 -11.44 -13.77 -3.45
CA THR A 56 -11.09 -12.49 -4.08
C THR A 56 -11.93 -11.36 -3.53
N SER A 57 -13.23 -11.57 -3.30
CA SER A 57 -14.12 -10.54 -2.72
C SER A 57 -13.72 -10.19 -1.28
N LEU A 58 -13.35 -11.19 -0.48
CA LEU A 58 -12.84 -10.97 0.88
C LEU A 58 -11.53 -10.17 0.87
N LEU A 59 -10.61 -10.48 -0.04
CA LEU A 59 -9.37 -9.72 -0.18
C LEU A 59 -9.63 -8.29 -0.59
N ILE A 60 -10.56 -8.04 -1.53
CA ILE A 60 -10.95 -6.68 -1.94
C ILE A 60 -11.50 -5.90 -0.73
N ALA A 61 -12.42 -6.49 0.03
CA ALA A 61 -13.00 -5.86 1.21
C ALA A 61 -11.94 -5.53 2.26
N LEU A 62 -11.02 -6.46 2.53
CA LEU A 62 -9.90 -6.28 3.46
C LEU A 62 -8.97 -5.16 3.00
N MET A 63 -8.67 -5.07 1.71
CA MET A 63 -7.83 -4.02 1.14
C MET A 63 -8.47 -2.64 1.27
N ILE A 64 -9.77 -2.52 1.01
CA ILE A 64 -10.50 -1.24 1.15
C ILE A 64 -10.52 -0.81 2.60
N MET A 65 -10.82 -1.72 3.52
CA MET A 65 -10.83 -1.44 4.97
C MET A 65 -9.44 -1.00 5.45
N TRP A 66 -8.39 -1.71 5.05
CA TRP A 66 -7.01 -1.37 5.40
C TRP A 66 -6.61 0.01 4.84
N CYS A 67 -6.89 0.28 3.55
CA CYS A 67 -6.61 1.56 2.92
C CYS A 67 -7.28 2.71 3.66
N THR A 68 -8.56 2.54 3.99
CA THR A 68 -9.34 3.54 4.76
C THR A 68 -8.69 3.81 6.11
N ALA A 69 -8.31 2.76 6.86
CA ALA A 69 -7.67 2.88 8.16
C ALA A 69 -6.32 3.63 8.05
N VAL A 70 -5.48 3.29 7.05
CA VAL A 70 -4.18 3.93 6.85
C VAL A 70 -4.33 5.40 6.45
N VAL A 71 -5.27 5.72 5.56
CA VAL A 71 -5.53 7.11 5.15
C VAL A 71 -6.00 7.94 6.33
N PHE A 72 -6.97 7.45 7.12
CA PHE A 72 -7.43 8.16 8.32
C PHE A 72 -6.31 8.36 9.33
N THR A 73 -5.52 7.33 9.62
CA THR A 73 -4.38 7.44 10.55
C THR A 73 -3.33 8.39 10.01
N GLY A 74 -3.05 8.37 8.70
CA GLY A 74 -2.12 9.28 8.04
C GLY A 74 -2.57 10.74 8.10
N VAL A 75 -3.86 11.01 7.91
CA VAL A 75 -4.43 12.36 8.04
C VAL A 75 -4.33 12.88 9.47
N PHE A 76 -4.60 12.04 10.46
CA PHE A 76 -4.55 12.39 11.90
C PHE A 76 -3.26 11.98 12.59
N ILE A 77 -2.15 11.87 11.85
CA ILE A 77 -0.85 11.46 12.40
C ILE A 77 -0.35 12.39 13.51
N CYS A 78 -0.75 13.66 13.47
CA CYS A 78 -0.50 14.63 14.53
C CYS A 78 -1.78 15.35 14.95
N THR A 79 -1.94 15.58 16.23
CA THR A 79 -2.99 16.43 16.80
C THR A 79 -2.34 17.62 17.53
N PRO A 80 -2.46 18.87 17.01
CA PRO A 80 -3.11 19.29 15.76
C PRO A 80 -2.29 18.92 14.51
N VAL A 81 -2.98 18.70 13.36
CA VAL A 81 -2.36 18.36 12.07
C VAL A 81 -1.27 19.34 11.64
N ARG A 82 -1.41 20.62 12.03
CA ARG A 82 -0.44 21.70 11.78
C ARG A 82 0.96 21.39 12.32
N LYS A 83 1.07 20.52 13.34
CA LYS A 83 2.36 20.10 13.93
C LYS A 83 3.20 19.27 12.96
N VAL A 84 2.63 18.66 11.93
CA VAL A 84 3.36 17.86 10.93
C VAL A 84 4.44 18.70 10.24
N TRP A 85 4.14 19.95 9.90
CA TRP A 85 5.07 20.84 9.20
C TRP A 85 5.63 21.98 10.08
N THR A 86 5.21 22.03 11.37
CA THR A 86 5.78 22.98 12.36
C THR A 86 6.26 22.19 13.58
N PRO A 87 7.41 21.48 13.49
CA PRO A 87 7.91 20.60 14.55
C PRO A 87 8.30 21.34 15.84
N TRP A 88 8.52 22.67 15.76
CA TRP A 88 8.82 23.53 16.91
C TRP A 88 7.60 23.90 17.77
N LEU A 89 6.40 23.44 17.41
CA LEU A 89 5.20 23.66 18.21
C LEU A 89 5.31 22.88 19.52
N LYS A 90 5.31 23.56 20.67
CA LYS A 90 5.52 22.96 21.99
C LYS A 90 4.36 22.05 22.46
N TYR A 91 3.14 22.21 21.90
CA TYR A 91 1.97 21.42 22.26
C TYR A 91 1.48 20.55 21.09
N GLY A 92 0.79 19.48 21.46
CA GLY A 92 0.31 18.46 20.54
C GLY A 92 1.16 17.20 20.60
N LYS A 93 0.54 16.08 20.23
CA LYS A 93 1.17 14.76 20.15
C LYS A 93 1.15 14.28 18.69
N CYS A 94 2.24 13.67 18.25
CA CYS A 94 2.31 12.97 16.96
C CYS A 94 2.54 11.49 17.22
N ILE A 95 2.09 10.65 16.31
CA ILE A 95 2.40 9.21 16.30
C ILE A 95 3.86 9.07 15.84
N ASP A 96 4.60 8.18 16.47
CA ASP A 96 5.96 7.87 16.03
C ASP A 96 5.93 7.30 14.60
N LEU A 97 6.70 7.91 13.71
CA LEU A 97 6.73 7.55 12.29
C LEU A 97 7.23 6.12 12.06
N VAL A 98 8.18 5.66 12.87
CA VAL A 98 8.81 4.35 12.70
C VAL A 98 7.80 3.20 12.86
N PRO A 99 7.07 3.06 13.99
CA PRO A 99 6.06 2.02 14.12
C PRO A 99 4.89 2.19 13.12
N PHE A 100 4.58 3.41 12.75
CA PHE A 100 3.55 3.69 11.73
C PHE A 100 3.95 3.14 10.36
N TYR A 101 5.19 3.34 9.91
CA TYR A 101 5.68 2.77 8.65
C TYR A 101 5.69 1.23 8.69
N TYR A 102 6.12 0.61 9.78
CA TYR A 102 6.04 -0.85 9.92
C TYR A 102 4.60 -1.35 9.87
N GLY A 103 3.67 -0.66 10.51
CA GLY A 103 2.24 -0.97 10.49
C GLY A 103 1.61 -0.88 9.09
N ILE A 104 2.16 -0.06 8.21
CA ILE A 104 1.74 0.01 6.80
C ILE A 104 2.40 -1.09 5.97
N GLN A 105 3.69 -1.31 6.12
CA GLN A 105 4.47 -2.20 5.25
C GLN A 105 4.21 -3.67 5.51
N ILE A 106 4.07 -4.10 6.76
CA ILE A 106 3.84 -5.51 7.08
C ILE A 106 2.53 -6.04 6.44
N PRO A 107 1.35 -5.40 6.64
CA PRO A 107 0.13 -5.86 5.98
C PRO A 107 0.19 -5.75 4.46
N ASN A 108 0.94 -4.75 3.93
CA ASN A 108 1.13 -4.59 2.50
C ASN A 108 1.85 -5.79 1.89
N VAL A 109 2.98 -6.22 2.48
CA VAL A 109 3.74 -7.40 2.03
C VAL A 109 2.92 -8.68 2.18
N VAL A 110 2.21 -8.85 3.30
CA VAL A 110 1.36 -10.03 3.53
C VAL A 110 0.26 -10.13 2.47
N THR A 111 -0.40 -9.02 2.15
CA THR A 111 -1.44 -9.00 1.10
C THR A 111 -0.87 -9.23 -0.28
N ASP A 112 0.35 -8.77 -0.59
CA ASP A 112 1.03 -9.07 -1.85
C ASP A 112 1.28 -10.58 -2.00
N LEU A 113 1.78 -11.23 -0.95
CA LEU A 113 1.98 -12.68 -0.94
C LEU A 113 0.65 -13.44 -1.13
N LEU A 114 -0.42 -13.01 -0.47
CA LEU A 114 -1.74 -13.62 -0.62
C LEU A 114 -2.28 -13.49 -2.05
N ILE A 115 -2.16 -12.31 -2.66
CA ILE A 115 -2.58 -12.05 -4.05
C ILE A 115 -1.77 -12.91 -5.02
N LEU A 116 -0.47 -13.11 -4.75
CA LEU A 116 0.43 -13.94 -5.54
C LEU A 116 0.10 -15.44 -5.41
N LEU A 117 -0.19 -15.90 -4.21
CA LEU A 117 -0.52 -17.31 -3.96
C LEU A 117 -1.89 -17.71 -4.51
N LEU A 118 -2.81 -16.75 -4.63
CA LEU A 118 -4.18 -17.00 -5.07
C LEU A 118 -4.25 -17.67 -6.47
N PRO A 119 -3.64 -17.11 -7.54
CA PRO A 119 -3.66 -17.75 -8.85
C PRO A 119 -2.78 -19.01 -8.90
N PHE A 120 -1.73 -19.09 -8.07
CA PHE A 120 -0.86 -20.26 -8.06
C PHE A 120 -1.60 -21.53 -7.65
N ARG A 121 -2.51 -21.43 -6.67
CA ARG A 121 -3.36 -22.51 -6.21
C ARG A 121 -4.37 -22.97 -7.29
N GLU A 122 -4.95 -22.01 -8.02
CA GLU A 122 -5.87 -22.31 -9.13
C GLU A 122 -5.17 -22.87 -10.36
N VAL A 123 -3.98 -22.39 -10.67
CA VAL A 123 -3.15 -22.89 -11.79
C VAL A 123 -2.67 -24.31 -11.55
N GLN A 124 -2.46 -24.72 -10.30
CA GLN A 124 -2.16 -26.13 -9.97
C GLN A 124 -3.38 -27.04 -10.15
N ARG A 125 -4.58 -26.55 -9.85
CA ARG A 125 -5.85 -27.29 -10.04
C ARG A 125 -6.29 -27.38 -11.51
N LEU A 126 -6.10 -26.29 -12.28
CA LEU A 126 -6.32 -26.28 -13.72
C LEU A 126 -4.97 -26.44 -14.43
N LYS A 127 -4.82 -27.41 -15.32
CA LYS A 127 -3.64 -27.58 -16.19
C LYS A 127 -3.56 -26.43 -17.21
N LEU A 128 -3.29 -25.20 -16.73
CA LEU A 128 -3.22 -24.00 -17.55
C LEU A 128 -1.90 -23.93 -18.35
N PRO A 129 -1.91 -23.35 -19.56
CA PRO A 129 -0.75 -23.27 -20.43
C PRO A 129 0.37 -22.44 -19.79
N ARG A 130 1.61 -22.88 -19.95
CA ARG A 130 2.84 -22.31 -19.35
C ARG A 130 3.01 -20.79 -19.57
N LYS A 131 2.42 -20.24 -20.63
CA LYS A 131 2.50 -18.80 -20.96
C LYS A 131 1.84 -17.88 -19.93
N GLN A 132 0.70 -18.30 -19.34
CA GLN A 132 0.02 -17.52 -18.30
C GLN A 132 0.74 -17.60 -16.95
N LYS A 133 1.40 -18.74 -16.66
CA LYS A 133 2.24 -18.93 -15.47
C LYS A 133 3.45 -17.98 -15.48
N LEU A 134 4.04 -17.78 -16.66
CA LEU A 134 5.19 -16.89 -16.85
C LEU A 134 4.79 -15.41 -16.70
N GLY A 135 3.62 -15.01 -17.20
CA GLY A 135 3.11 -13.65 -17.05
C GLY A 135 2.89 -13.25 -15.59
N VAL A 136 2.29 -14.12 -14.79
CA VAL A 136 2.08 -13.90 -13.35
C VAL A 136 3.42 -13.82 -12.62
N ALA A 137 4.37 -14.72 -12.92
CA ALA A 137 5.70 -14.71 -12.30
C ALA A 137 6.49 -13.43 -12.63
N LEU A 138 6.42 -12.95 -13.88
CA LEU A 138 7.06 -11.69 -14.29
C LEU A 138 6.47 -10.47 -13.59
N THR A 139 5.14 -10.43 -13.45
CA THR A 139 4.48 -9.34 -12.72
C THR A 139 4.92 -9.32 -11.26
N CYS A 140 5.09 -10.48 -10.64
CA CYS A 140 5.57 -10.59 -9.27
C CYS A 140 7.04 -10.17 -9.11
N LEU A 141 7.91 -10.51 -10.05
CA LEU A 141 9.31 -10.08 -10.04
C LEU A 141 9.45 -8.57 -10.19
N LEU A 142 8.63 -7.94 -11.04
CA LEU A 142 8.59 -6.47 -11.20
C LEU A 142 8.12 -5.74 -9.93
N TRP A 143 7.39 -6.42 -9.04
CA TRP A 143 6.90 -5.83 -7.79
C TRP A 143 7.90 -5.96 -6.63
N ILE A 144 8.87 -6.84 -6.73
CA ILE A 144 9.91 -7.06 -5.71
C ILE A 144 11.11 -6.11 -5.93
N MET A 145 11.32 -5.64 -7.18
CA MET A 145 12.35 -4.64 -7.51
C MET A 145 11.86 -3.21 -7.30
#